data_e02f8bbb9caa806eb2d5df32d3eb9934
#
_entry.id   e02f8bbb9caa806eb2d5df32d3eb9934
#
_cell.length_a   1.000
_cell.length_b   1.000
_cell.length_c   1.000
_cell.angle_alpha   90.00
_cell.angle_beta   90.00
_cell.angle_gamma   90.00
#
_symmetry.space_group_name_H-M   'P 1'
#
loop_
_entity.id
_entity.type
_entity.pdbx_description
1 polymer ?
#
loop_
_entity_poly.entity_id
_entity_poly.type
_entity_poly.pdbx_seq_one_letter_code
_entity_poly.pdbx_strand_id
1 'polypeptide(L)'
;MRILKKFSPLFLILAVIGDFSLPYYLGRSYPGFDQMTMIISQLGESTSPVQTYFNNGSIITGSLFILSSIGVYSFFQSESKGLAQIVAGAIVLYGFGDCLLTGLIKISDTASFFNPAYFLHAAFSGIAMVAMMFVPLLLAYQASLKRQKVVSLFYAVCLLGSLLALFLFVAYYLPIIGSLLSSTRGFWQRLSLFFLYLPALSIAFRQLAHKKR
;
A
#
# COMPACT_ATOMS: atom_id res chain seq x y z
N MET A 1 -8.57 -12.19 20.40
CA MET A 1 -7.10 -12.25 20.16
C MET A 1 -6.66 -13.53 19.45
N ARG A 2 -6.93 -14.76 19.97
CA ARG A 2 -6.47 -16.02 19.33
C ARG A 2 -7.01 -16.23 17.91
N ILE A 3 -8.28 -15.91 17.66
CA ILE A 3 -8.93 -16.00 16.36
C ILE A 3 -8.29 -15.03 15.36
N LEU A 4 -8.10 -13.75 15.74
CA LEU A 4 -7.48 -12.75 14.86
C LEU A 4 -6.07 -13.15 14.44
N LYS A 5 -5.25 -13.67 15.36
CA LYS A 5 -3.91 -14.20 15.02
C LYS A 5 -3.98 -15.38 14.03
N LYS A 6 -5.00 -16.23 14.16
CA LYS A 6 -5.22 -17.37 13.24
C LYS A 6 -5.57 -16.91 11.83
N PHE A 7 -6.39 -15.88 11.66
CA PHE A 7 -6.83 -15.40 10.35
C PHE A 7 -5.98 -14.27 9.78
N SER A 8 -5.03 -13.72 10.55
CA SER A 8 -4.15 -12.63 10.13
C SER A 8 -3.52 -12.81 8.74
N PRO A 9 -2.91 -13.95 8.38
CA PRO A 9 -2.34 -14.09 7.03
C PRO A 9 -3.40 -14.03 5.94
N LEU A 10 -4.60 -14.54 6.18
CA LEU A 10 -5.71 -14.44 5.24
C LEU A 10 -6.18 -12.99 5.09
N PHE A 11 -6.30 -12.25 6.20
CA PHE A 11 -6.64 -10.83 6.16
C PHE A 11 -5.62 -10.04 5.36
N LEU A 12 -4.31 -10.32 5.55
CA LEU A 12 -3.25 -9.62 4.80
C LEU A 12 -3.29 -9.95 3.30
N ILE A 13 -3.54 -11.19 2.93
CA ILE A 13 -3.69 -11.59 1.53
C ILE A 13 -4.90 -10.90 0.90
N LEU A 14 -6.06 -10.95 1.56
CA LEU A 14 -7.28 -10.32 1.07
C LEU A 14 -7.16 -8.79 0.99
N ALA A 15 -6.49 -8.16 1.97
CA ALA A 15 -6.19 -6.73 1.94
C ALA A 15 -5.37 -6.36 0.70
N VAL A 16 -4.24 -7.04 0.48
CA VAL A 16 -3.34 -6.76 -0.66
C VAL A 16 -4.03 -7.03 -1.99
N ILE A 17 -4.67 -8.20 -2.15
CA ILE A 17 -5.34 -8.55 -3.41
C ILE A 17 -6.50 -7.57 -3.66
N GLY A 18 -7.31 -7.28 -2.65
CA GLY A 18 -8.44 -6.36 -2.76
C GLY A 18 -7.98 -4.96 -3.16
N ASP A 19 -7.04 -4.39 -2.44
CA ASP A 19 -6.55 -3.04 -2.67
C ASP A 19 -5.85 -2.89 -4.02
N PHE A 20 -5.07 -3.88 -4.44
CA PHE A 20 -4.40 -3.87 -5.74
C PHE A 20 -5.36 -4.10 -6.92
N SER A 21 -6.34 -5.00 -6.79
CA SER A 21 -7.24 -5.37 -7.89
C SER A 21 -8.44 -4.41 -8.07
N LEU A 22 -8.90 -3.80 -6.98
CA LEU A 22 -10.08 -2.92 -6.97
C LEU A 22 -10.00 -1.79 -8.01
N PRO A 23 -8.87 -1.04 -8.16
CA PRO A 23 -8.75 0.01 -9.16
C PRO A 23 -8.84 -0.49 -10.60
N TYR A 24 -8.32 -1.69 -10.87
CA TYR A 24 -8.41 -2.29 -12.21
C TYR A 24 -9.84 -2.72 -12.54
N TYR A 25 -10.55 -3.29 -11.56
CA TYR A 25 -11.93 -3.71 -11.73
C TYR A 25 -12.87 -2.53 -11.92
N LEU A 26 -12.81 -1.55 -11.01
CA LEU A 26 -13.70 -0.38 -11.04
C LEU A 26 -13.37 0.58 -12.20
N GLY A 27 -12.10 0.69 -12.58
CA GLY A 27 -11.70 1.51 -13.72
C GLY A 27 -12.36 1.11 -15.05
N ARG A 28 -12.76 -0.17 -15.19
CA ARG A 28 -13.53 -0.64 -16.36
C ARG A 28 -14.95 -0.05 -16.44
N SER A 29 -15.51 0.33 -15.29
CA SER A 29 -16.84 0.92 -15.18
C SER A 29 -16.81 2.44 -15.12
N TYR A 30 -15.65 3.06 -15.31
CA TYR A 30 -15.47 4.51 -15.37
C TYR A 30 -15.06 4.92 -16.79
N PRO A 31 -16.01 5.48 -17.61
CA PRO A 31 -15.70 5.90 -18.98
C PRO A 31 -14.54 6.88 -19.03
N GLY A 32 -13.54 6.59 -19.87
CA GLY A 32 -12.34 7.42 -20.00
C GLY A 32 -11.27 7.22 -18.94
N PHE A 33 -11.48 6.34 -17.97
CA PHE A 33 -10.46 6.03 -16.98
C PHE A 33 -9.31 5.22 -17.59
N ASP A 34 -8.11 5.79 -17.57
CA ASP A 34 -6.91 5.15 -18.08
C ASP A 34 -5.94 4.83 -16.94
N GLN A 35 -5.62 3.55 -16.80
CA GLN A 35 -4.73 3.03 -15.74
C GLN A 35 -3.29 3.54 -15.85
N MET A 36 -2.85 3.95 -17.05
CA MET A 36 -1.49 4.45 -17.27
C MET A 36 -1.33 5.90 -16.81
N THR A 37 -2.31 6.74 -17.10
CA THR A 37 -2.25 8.18 -16.87
C THR A 37 -2.93 8.60 -15.58
N MET A 38 -4.07 7.99 -15.24
CA MET A 38 -4.91 8.40 -14.12
C MET A 38 -4.51 7.72 -12.81
N ILE A 39 -4.48 8.49 -11.73
CA ILE A 39 -4.13 8.00 -10.40
C ILE A 39 -5.32 7.26 -9.76
N ILE A 40 -5.00 6.36 -8.84
CA ILE A 40 -6.00 5.48 -8.19
C ILE A 40 -7.05 6.29 -7.43
N SER A 41 -6.65 7.38 -6.75
CA SER A 41 -7.56 8.21 -5.96
C SER A 41 -8.65 8.90 -6.79
N GLN A 42 -8.46 9.06 -8.11
CA GLN A 42 -9.50 9.62 -8.99
C GLN A 42 -10.74 8.72 -9.08
N LEU A 43 -10.62 7.44 -8.78
CA LEU A 43 -11.80 6.56 -8.64
C LEU A 43 -12.69 6.94 -7.44
N GLY A 44 -12.10 7.58 -6.42
CA GLY A 44 -12.78 8.06 -5.21
C GLY A 44 -13.26 9.51 -5.26
N GLU A 45 -13.03 10.23 -6.36
CA GLU A 45 -13.46 11.63 -6.53
C GLU A 45 -14.98 11.75 -6.70
N SER A 46 -15.53 12.95 -6.43
CA SER A 46 -16.96 13.22 -6.45
C SER A 46 -17.61 13.04 -7.82
N THR A 47 -16.86 13.25 -8.92
CA THR A 47 -17.34 13.00 -10.29
C THR A 47 -17.22 11.54 -10.73
N SER A 48 -16.52 10.71 -9.98
CA SER A 48 -16.35 9.31 -10.35
C SER A 48 -17.65 8.52 -10.23
N PRO A 49 -18.10 7.83 -11.29
CA PRO A 49 -19.31 7.00 -11.25
C PRO A 49 -19.14 5.78 -10.32
N VAL A 50 -17.91 5.47 -9.94
CA VAL A 50 -17.58 4.34 -9.05
C VAL A 50 -17.14 4.78 -7.65
N GLN A 51 -17.26 6.06 -7.32
CA GLN A 51 -16.80 6.67 -6.07
C GLN A 51 -17.17 5.85 -4.82
N THR A 52 -18.45 5.56 -4.66
CA THR A 52 -18.95 4.86 -3.48
C THR A 52 -18.37 3.46 -3.36
N TYR A 53 -18.27 2.74 -4.47
CA TYR A 53 -17.69 1.38 -4.49
C TYR A 53 -16.21 1.40 -4.18
N PHE A 54 -15.47 2.37 -4.74
CA PHE A 54 -14.05 2.52 -4.50
C PHE A 54 -13.77 2.87 -3.02
N ASN A 55 -14.43 3.89 -2.50
CA ASN A 55 -14.21 4.35 -1.13
C ASN A 55 -14.60 3.27 -0.10
N ASN A 56 -15.72 2.57 -0.29
CA ASN A 56 -16.10 1.46 0.59
C ASN A 56 -15.10 0.29 0.48
N GLY A 57 -14.63 -0.03 -0.72
CA GLY A 57 -13.59 -1.03 -0.94
C GLY A 57 -12.30 -0.68 -0.22
N SER A 58 -11.84 0.57 -0.30
CA SER A 58 -10.66 1.06 0.41
C SER A 58 -10.81 0.98 1.94
N ILE A 59 -11.99 1.31 2.47
CA ILE A 59 -12.29 1.16 3.91
C ILE A 59 -12.20 -0.32 4.33
N ILE A 60 -12.73 -1.23 3.51
CA ILE A 60 -12.67 -2.67 3.79
C ILE A 60 -11.23 -3.17 3.76
N THR A 61 -10.46 -2.84 2.70
CA THR A 61 -9.06 -3.28 2.57
C THR A 61 -8.19 -2.70 3.68
N GLY A 62 -8.37 -1.42 4.03
CA GLY A 62 -7.70 -0.78 5.15
C GLY A 62 -7.99 -1.46 6.48
N SER A 63 -9.25 -1.83 6.74
CA SER A 63 -9.64 -2.57 7.94
C SER A 63 -8.96 -3.94 7.99
N LEU A 64 -8.84 -4.63 6.86
CA LEU A 64 -8.17 -5.93 6.76
C LEU A 64 -6.64 -5.79 7.00
N PHE A 65 -5.98 -4.75 6.49
CA PHE A 65 -4.58 -4.44 6.83
C PHE A 65 -4.41 -4.27 8.33
N ILE A 66 -5.25 -3.44 8.97
CA ILE A 66 -5.19 -3.19 10.42
C ILE A 66 -5.40 -4.49 11.22
N LEU A 67 -6.41 -5.29 10.89
CA LEU A 67 -6.67 -6.56 11.55
C LEU A 67 -5.53 -7.57 11.37
N SER A 68 -4.87 -7.56 10.21
CA SER A 68 -3.74 -8.44 9.93
C SER A 68 -2.52 -8.14 10.78
N SER A 69 -2.32 -6.89 11.20
CA SER A 69 -1.15 -6.44 11.95
C SER A 69 -0.98 -7.18 13.29
N ILE A 70 -2.08 -7.62 13.91
CA ILE A 70 -2.06 -8.38 15.18
C ILE A 70 -1.27 -9.67 15.04
N GLY A 71 -1.47 -10.40 13.95
CA GLY A 71 -0.74 -11.64 13.70
C GLY A 71 0.66 -11.37 13.16
N VAL A 72 0.86 -10.30 12.39
CA VAL A 72 2.18 -9.87 11.93
C VAL A 72 3.07 -9.53 13.13
N TYR A 73 2.57 -8.74 14.07
CA TYR A 73 3.28 -8.48 15.33
C TYR A 73 3.62 -9.77 16.06
N SER A 74 2.64 -10.65 16.24
CA SER A 74 2.84 -11.93 16.93
C SER A 74 3.86 -12.84 16.25
N PHE A 75 3.97 -12.75 14.93
CA PHE A 75 4.92 -13.55 14.14
C PHE A 75 6.37 -13.09 14.35
N PHE A 76 6.61 -11.78 14.38
CA PHE A 76 7.95 -11.23 14.50
C PHE A 76 8.42 -10.98 15.94
N GLN A 77 7.51 -10.92 16.93
CA GLN A 77 7.88 -10.57 18.31
C GLN A 77 8.85 -11.56 18.97
N SER A 78 8.86 -12.84 18.54
CA SER A 78 9.81 -13.85 19.01
C SER A 78 11.23 -13.62 18.47
N GLU A 79 11.37 -12.96 17.33
CA GLU A 79 12.67 -12.62 16.76
C GLU A 79 13.19 -11.29 17.32
N SER A 80 12.33 -10.26 17.29
CA SER A 80 12.63 -8.92 17.83
C SER A 80 11.34 -8.13 18.06
N LYS A 81 11.17 -7.60 19.28
CA LYS A 81 10.02 -6.72 19.59
C LYS A 81 10.03 -5.46 18.74
N GLY A 82 11.20 -4.83 18.54
CA GLY A 82 11.34 -3.63 17.70
C GLY A 82 10.95 -3.88 16.25
N LEU A 83 11.44 -4.98 15.66
CA LEU A 83 11.05 -5.40 14.31
C LEU A 83 9.54 -5.61 14.21
N ALA A 84 8.94 -6.32 15.17
CA ALA A 84 7.51 -6.58 15.20
C ALA A 84 6.69 -5.29 15.28
N GLN A 85 7.12 -4.34 16.13
CA GLN A 85 6.44 -3.04 16.28
C GLN A 85 6.48 -2.22 14.99
N ILE A 86 7.66 -2.12 14.34
CA ILE A 86 7.80 -1.29 13.15
C ILE A 86 7.08 -1.92 11.96
N VAL A 87 7.23 -3.22 11.73
CA VAL A 87 6.57 -3.90 10.60
C VAL A 87 5.05 -3.90 10.77
N ALA A 88 4.54 -4.24 11.95
CA ALA A 88 3.10 -4.21 12.20
C ALA A 88 2.56 -2.77 12.19
N GLY A 89 3.30 -1.81 12.76
CA GLY A 89 2.96 -0.39 12.75
C GLY A 89 2.91 0.19 11.35
N ALA A 90 3.84 -0.17 10.47
CA ALA A 90 3.84 0.25 9.07
C ALA A 90 2.58 -0.25 8.32
N ILE A 91 2.19 -1.50 8.54
CA ILE A 91 0.97 -2.08 7.97
C ILE A 91 -0.29 -1.37 8.52
N VAL A 92 -0.31 -1.05 9.82
CA VAL A 92 -1.42 -0.27 10.42
C VAL A 92 -1.49 1.13 9.81
N LEU A 93 -0.35 1.83 9.73
CA LEU A 93 -0.29 3.18 9.16
C LEU A 93 -0.72 3.19 7.69
N TYR A 94 -0.34 2.15 6.92
CA TYR A 94 -0.78 2.00 5.55
C TYR A 94 -2.30 1.78 5.48
N GLY A 95 -2.83 0.78 6.16
CA GLY A 95 -4.26 0.49 6.15
C GLY A 95 -5.13 1.63 6.69
N PHE A 96 -4.63 2.37 7.68
CA PHE A 96 -5.33 3.51 8.25
C PHE A 96 -5.21 4.75 7.34
N GLY A 97 -4.00 5.13 6.92
CA GLY A 97 -3.72 6.36 6.19
C GLY A 97 -4.10 6.29 4.72
N ASP A 98 -3.60 5.28 3.99
CA ASP A 98 -3.79 5.21 2.54
C ASP A 98 -5.12 4.59 2.12
N CYS A 99 -5.72 3.75 2.97
CA CYS A 99 -6.98 3.08 2.63
C CYS A 99 -8.17 3.66 3.41
N LEU A 100 -8.16 3.56 4.77
CA LEU A 100 -9.34 3.91 5.57
C LEU A 100 -9.61 5.42 5.57
N LEU A 101 -8.62 6.25 5.90
CA LEU A 101 -8.81 7.71 5.93
C LEU A 101 -9.05 8.27 4.54
N THR A 102 -8.32 7.81 3.52
CA THR A 102 -8.53 8.27 2.15
C THR A 102 -9.89 7.86 1.60
N GLY A 103 -10.41 6.70 1.98
CA GLY A 103 -11.77 6.29 1.65
C GLY A 103 -12.87 7.10 2.36
N LEU A 104 -12.58 7.67 3.53
CA LEU A 104 -13.50 8.54 4.27
C LEU A 104 -13.43 10.01 3.81
N ILE A 105 -12.27 10.51 3.42
CA ILE A 105 -12.05 11.88 2.97
C ILE A 105 -12.40 11.98 1.48
N LYS A 106 -13.60 12.50 1.19
CA LYS A 106 -14.05 12.72 -0.17
C LYS A 106 -13.29 13.87 -0.82
N ILE A 107 -12.70 13.61 -1.98
CA ILE A 107 -12.01 14.62 -2.80
C ILE A 107 -13.00 15.19 -3.80
N SER A 108 -12.94 16.50 -4.03
CA SER A 108 -13.68 17.18 -5.12
C SER A 108 -12.87 17.18 -6.42
N ASP A 109 -13.54 17.39 -7.55
CA ASP A 109 -12.93 17.40 -8.90
C ASP A 109 -11.92 18.54 -9.11
N THR A 110 -12.05 19.60 -8.33
CA THR A 110 -11.15 20.76 -8.36
C THR A 110 -10.05 20.63 -7.31
N ALA A 111 -9.55 19.42 -7.10
CA ALA A 111 -8.55 19.16 -6.09
C ALA A 111 -7.27 19.97 -6.33
N SER A 112 -6.98 20.86 -5.38
CA SER A 112 -5.73 21.59 -5.32
C SER A 112 -5.13 21.42 -3.92
N PHE A 113 -3.82 21.65 -3.78
CA PHE A 113 -3.17 21.62 -2.47
C PHE A 113 -3.74 22.64 -1.46
N PHE A 114 -4.45 23.67 -1.94
CA PHE A 114 -5.15 24.63 -1.12
C PHE A 114 -6.52 24.12 -0.61
N ASN A 115 -7.01 22.98 -1.14
CA ASN A 115 -8.20 22.32 -0.63
C ASN A 115 -7.79 21.44 0.57
N PRO A 116 -8.29 21.71 1.80
CA PRO A 116 -7.89 20.97 3.01
C PRO A 116 -8.16 19.46 2.90
N ALA A 117 -9.24 19.04 2.25
CA ALA A 117 -9.57 17.63 2.08
C ALA A 117 -8.56 16.93 1.18
N TYR A 118 -8.18 17.57 0.06
CA TYR A 118 -7.15 17.03 -0.83
C TYR A 118 -5.77 16.99 -0.17
N PHE A 119 -5.40 18.07 0.54
CA PHE A 119 -4.14 18.11 1.29
C PHE A 119 -4.05 16.98 2.33
N LEU A 120 -5.10 16.81 3.14
CA LEU A 120 -5.15 15.74 4.14
C LEU A 120 -5.07 14.35 3.49
N HIS A 121 -5.84 14.12 2.42
CA HIS A 121 -5.80 12.87 1.66
C HIS A 121 -4.37 12.57 1.14
N ALA A 122 -3.75 13.54 0.47
CA ALA A 122 -2.40 13.37 -0.07
C ALA A 122 -1.35 13.17 1.03
N ALA A 123 -1.46 13.89 2.14
CA ALA A 123 -0.55 13.77 3.28
C ALA A 123 -0.64 12.39 3.95
N PHE A 124 -1.86 11.92 4.25
CA PHE A 124 -2.05 10.60 4.87
C PHE A 124 -1.59 9.47 3.95
N SER A 125 -1.93 9.52 2.66
CA SER A 125 -1.46 8.55 1.68
C SER A 125 0.06 8.56 1.55
N GLY A 126 0.68 9.73 1.43
CA GLY A 126 2.13 9.87 1.33
C GLY A 126 2.87 9.32 2.56
N ILE A 127 2.43 9.69 3.77
CA ILE A 127 3.00 9.16 5.02
C ILE A 127 2.84 7.64 5.10
N ALA A 128 1.68 7.12 4.73
CA ALA A 128 1.38 5.70 4.75
C ALA A 128 2.25 4.90 3.79
N MET A 129 2.44 5.39 2.56
CA MET A 129 3.33 4.77 1.56
C MET A 129 4.78 4.75 2.04
N VAL A 130 5.28 5.87 2.59
CA VAL A 130 6.63 5.94 3.17
C VAL A 130 6.78 4.98 4.35
N ALA A 131 5.78 4.91 5.25
CA ALA A 131 5.81 3.98 6.36
C ALA A 131 5.89 2.52 5.89
N MET A 132 5.15 2.17 4.83
CA MET A 132 5.17 0.81 4.28
C MET A 132 6.53 0.41 3.68
N MET A 133 7.37 1.36 3.26
CA MET A 133 8.73 1.09 2.77
C MET A 133 9.67 0.57 3.87
N PHE A 134 9.37 0.81 5.14
CA PHE A 134 10.13 0.18 6.23
C PHE A 134 9.97 -1.34 6.27
N VAL A 135 8.89 -1.89 5.71
CA VAL A 135 8.69 -3.35 5.66
C VAL A 135 9.78 -4.04 4.84
N PRO A 136 9.97 -3.75 3.52
CA PRO A 136 11.05 -4.36 2.74
C PRO A 136 12.43 -4.00 3.27
N LEU A 137 12.65 -2.76 3.78
CA LEU A 137 13.92 -2.34 4.36
C LEU A 137 14.34 -3.25 5.52
N LEU A 138 13.47 -3.41 6.51
CA LEU A 138 13.78 -4.20 7.70
C LEU A 138 13.88 -5.69 7.40
N LEU A 139 13.06 -6.21 6.48
CA LEU A 139 13.13 -7.60 6.07
C LEU A 139 14.40 -7.90 5.27
N ALA A 140 14.87 -6.97 4.42
CA ALA A 140 16.16 -7.09 3.74
C ALA A 140 17.31 -7.13 4.73
N TYR A 141 17.32 -6.20 5.68
CA TYR A 141 18.32 -6.14 6.75
C TYR A 141 18.34 -7.43 7.59
N GLN A 142 17.17 -7.89 8.04
CA GLN A 142 17.05 -9.13 8.83
C GLN A 142 17.55 -10.35 8.04
N ALA A 143 17.16 -10.47 6.75
CA ALA A 143 17.62 -11.57 5.90
C ALA A 143 19.15 -11.53 5.68
N SER A 144 19.73 -10.33 5.56
CA SER A 144 21.18 -10.13 5.46
C SER A 144 21.91 -10.63 6.73
N LEU A 145 21.41 -10.28 7.91
CA LEU A 145 21.97 -10.77 9.19
C LEU A 145 21.93 -12.31 9.30
N LYS A 146 20.89 -12.92 8.75
CA LYS A 146 20.73 -14.39 8.70
C LYS A 146 21.49 -15.03 7.53
N ARG A 147 22.28 -14.28 6.78
CA ARG A 147 23.03 -14.72 5.58
C ARG A 147 22.15 -15.31 4.47
N GLN A 148 20.88 -14.95 4.41
CA GLN A 148 19.90 -15.37 3.41
C GLN A 148 19.96 -14.44 2.19
N LYS A 149 21.05 -14.52 1.39
CA LYS A 149 21.37 -13.57 0.32
C LYS A 149 20.22 -13.37 -0.68
N VAL A 150 19.60 -14.45 -1.15
CA VAL A 150 18.50 -14.37 -2.15
C VAL A 150 17.27 -13.67 -1.58
N VAL A 151 16.92 -13.97 -0.32
CA VAL A 151 15.77 -13.34 0.37
C VAL A 151 16.06 -11.87 0.63
N SER A 152 17.28 -11.53 1.06
CA SER A 152 17.70 -10.14 1.24
C SER A 152 17.65 -9.35 -0.06
N LEU A 153 18.15 -9.94 -1.17
CA LEU A 153 18.09 -9.32 -2.50
C LEU A 153 16.64 -9.10 -2.96
N PHE A 154 15.74 -10.06 -2.75
CA PHE A 154 14.33 -9.91 -3.09
C PHE A 154 13.72 -8.67 -2.40
N TYR A 155 13.92 -8.52 -1.09
CA TYR A 155 13.39 -7.35 -0.36
C TYR A 155 14.09 -6.05 -0.75
N ALA A 156 15.39 -6.08 -1.05
CA ALA A 156 16.12 -4.91 -1.54
C ALA A 156 15.58 -4.46 -2.91
N VAL A 157 15.31 -5.39 -3.82
CA VAL A 157 14.66 -5.08 -5.12
C VAL A 157 13.28 -4.49 -4.92
N CYS A 158 12.47 -5.03 -4.00
CA CYS A 158 11.16 -4.48 -3.68
C CYS A 158 11.27 -3.05 -3.13
N LEU A 159 12.22 -2.78 -2.24
CA LEU A 159 12.47 -1.44 -1.71
C LEU A 159 12.90 -0.46 -2.80
N LEU A 160 13.92 -0.82 -3.57
CA LEU A 160 14.45 0.07 -4.62
C LEU A 160 13.43 0.30 -5.73
N GLY A 161 12.69 -0.74 -6.12
CA GLY A 161 11.61 -0.63 -7.10
C GLY A 161 10.49 0.29 -6.63
N SER A 162 10.06 0.18 -5.36
CA SER A 162 9.03 1.05 -4.80
C SER A 162 9.52 2.50 -4.66
N LEU A 163 10.76 2.72 -4.23
CA LEU A 163 11.37 4.06 -4.13
C LEU A 163 11.47 4.74 -5.50
N LEU A 164 11.98 4.03 -6.50
CA LEU A 164 12.09 4.55 -7.87
C LEU A 164 10.71 4.89 -8.44
N ALA A 165 9.75 3.96 -8.32
CA ALA A 165 8.41 4.17 -8.84
C ALA A 165 7.69 5.32 -8.11
N LEU A 166 7.82 5.43 -6.78
CA LEU A 166 7.27 6.55 -6.02
C LEU A 166 7.94 7.87 -6.38
N PHE A 167 9.25 7.87 -6.57
CA PHE A 167 9.98 9.06 -7.03
C PHE A 167 9.44 9.54 -8.38
N LEU A 168 9.28 8.64 -9.37
CA LEU A 168 8.74 8.97 -10.68
C LEU A 168 7.27 9.42 -10.61
N PHE A 169 6.47 8.84 -9.73
CA PHE A 169 5.10 9.28 -9.46
C PHE A 169 5.04 10.73 -8.93
N VAL A 170 5.91 11.06 -7.97
CA VAL A 170 5.98 12.41 -7.35
C VAL A 170 6.67 13.41 -8.26
N ALA A 171 7.65 12.98 -9.07
CA ALA A 171 8.37 13.83 -10.02
C ALA A 171 7.46 14.45 -11.11
N TYR A 172 6.24 13.94 -11.26
CA TYR A 172 5.19 14.58 -12.07
C TYR A 172 4.94 16.05 -11.67
N TYR A 173 5.14 16.42 -10.41
CA TYR A 173 4.96 17.80 -9.93
C TYR A 173 6.14 18.73 -10.24
N LEU A 174 7.24 18.20 -10.78
CA LEU A 174 8.40 18.99 -11.19
C LEU A 174 8.17 19.58 -12.58
N PRO A 175 8.40 20.90 -12.80
CA PRO A 175 8.00 21.59 -14.03
C PRO A 175 8.49 20.97 -15.33
N ILE A 176 9.74 20.47 -15.36
CA ILE A 176 10.35 19.91 -16.58
C ILE A 176 10.02 18.42 -16.73
N ILE A 177 10.12 17.66 -15.63
CA ILE A 177 9.95 16.19 -15.63
C ILE A 177 8.49 15.81 -15.71
N GLY A 178 7.60 16.63 -15.14
CA GLY A 178 6.16 16.36 -15.09
C GLY A 178 5.52 16.23 -16.45
N SER A 179 5.92 17.01 -17.42
CA SER A 179 5.40 16.91 -18.80
C SER A 179 5.77 15.57 -19.45
N LEU A 180 6.95 15.04 -19.18
CA LEU A 180 7.43 13.74 -19.69
C LEU A 180 6.72 12.56 -19.01
N LEU A 181 6.32 12.72 -17.75
CA LEU A 181 5.71 11.66 -16.92
C LEU A 181 4.18 11.70 -16.95
N SER A 182 3.55 12.70 -17.57
CA SER A 182 2.10 12.89 -17.55
C SER A 182 1.34 11.69 -18.12
N SER A 183 1.85 11.05 -19.16
CA SER A 183 1.25 9.87 -19.81
C SER A 183 1.45 8.56 -19.03
N THR A 184 2.24 8.55 -17.97
CA THR A 184 2.60 7.32 -17.20
C THR A 184 2.45 7.49 -15.69
N ARG A 185 1.85 8.58 -15.23
CA ARG A 185 1.71 8.88 -13.80
C ARG A 185 0.98 7.78 -13.03
N GLY A 186 -0.14 7.30 -13.56
CA GLY A 186 -0.92 6.23 -12.97
C GLY A 186 -0.16 4.90 -12.90
N PHE A 187 0.64 4.60 -13.92
CA PHE A 187 1.51 3.42 -13.95
C PHE A 187 2.54 3.43 -12.80
N TRP A 188 3.23 4.56 -12.58
CA TRP A 188 4.24 4.66 -11.53
C TRP A 188 3.65 4.50 -10.12
N GLN A 189 2.44 5.03 -9.87
CA GLN A 189 1.73 4.81 -8.61
C GLN A 189 1.47 3.31 -8.39
N ARG A 190 0.92 2.61 -9.37
CA ARG A 190 0.60 1.18 -9.29
C ARG A 190 1.85 0.31 -9.15
N LEU A 191 2.91 0.68 -9.86
CA LEU A 191 4.19 -0.03 -9.77
C LEU A 191 4.82 0.11 -8.38
N SER A 192 4.73 1.29 -7.77
CA SER A 192 5.18 1.50 -6.39
C SER A 192 4.41 0.59 -5.41
N LEU A 193 3.09 0.55 -5.51
CA LEU A 193 2.23 -0.33 -4.69
C LEU A 193 2.55 -1.82 -4.93
N PHE A 194 2.75 -2.22 -6.19
CA PHE A 194 3.13 -3.60 -6.51
C PHE A 194 4.37 -4.04 -5.73
N PHE A 195 5.44 -3.24 -5.77
CA PHE A 195 6.67 -3.55 -5.04
C PHE A 195 6.50 -3.50 -3.52
N LEU A 196 5.62 -2.66 -2.97
CA LEU A 196 5.30 -2.63 -1.54
C LEU A 196 4.47 -3.84 -1.09
N TYR A 197 3.63 -4.39 -1.95
CA TYR A 197 2.75 -5.51 -1.62
C TYR A 197 3.45 -6.87 -1.65
N LEU A 198 4.48 -7.05 -2.47
CA LEU A 198 5.25 -8.30 -2.50
C LEU A 198 5.84 -8.69 -1.13
N PRO A 199 6.49 -7.79 -0.37
CA PRO A 199 6.92 -8.07 1.00
C PRO A 199 5.77 -8.42 1.96
N ALA A 200 4.63 -7.71 1.87
CA ALA A 200 3.46 -7.99 2.69
C ALA A 200 2.89 -9.40 2.41
N LEU A 201 2.76 -9.78 1.14
CA LEU A 201 2.36 -11.14 0.76
C LEU A 201 3.36 -12.18 1.24
N SER A 202 4.67 -11.90 1.15
CA SER A 202 5.69 -12.82 1.65
C SER A 202 5.55 -13.08 3.16
N ILE A 203 5.21 -12.05 3.95
CA ILE A 203 4.92 -12.20 5.39
C ILE A 203 3.72 -13.13 5.59
N ALA A 204 2.63 -12.93 4.85
CA ALA A 204 1.43 -13.76 4.96
C ALA A 204 1.73 -15.23 4.64
N PHE A 205 2.46 -15.51 3.56
CA PHE A 205 2.85 -16.87 3.20
C PHE A 205 3.79 -17.52 4.22
N ARG A 206 4.75 -16.77 4.79
CA ARG A 206 5.62 -17.25 5.87
C ARG A 206 4.80 -17.60 7.12
N GLN A 207 3.79 -16.81 7.48
CA GLN A 207 2.88 -17.11 8.58
C GLN A 207 2.09 -18.41 8.35
N LEU A 208 1.59 -18.62 7.11
CA LEU A 208 0.88 -19.86 6.75
C LEU A 208 1.79 -21.08 6.80
N ALA A 209 3.02 -20.98 6.31
CA ALA A 209 4.00 -22.05 6.34
C ALA A 209 4.41 -22.42 7.79
N HIS A 210 4.54 -21.43 8.66
CA HIS A 210 4.89 -21.67 10.08
C HIS A 210 3.78 -22.40 10.86
N LYS A 211 2.51 -22.22 10.49
CA LYS A 211 1.38 -22.91 11.15
C LYS A 211 1.24 -24.38 10.78
N LYS A 212 1.86 -24.82 9.69
CA LYS A 212 1.81 -26.22 9.24
C LYS A 212 2.89 -27.09 9.89
N ARG A 213 3.82 -26.49 10.62
CA ARG A 213 4.85 -27.16 11.43
C ARG A 213 4.45 -27.20 12.89
#